data_4e646198432dab24ad3fc89323f24bea
#
_entry.id   4e646198432dab24ad3fc89323f24bea
#
_cell.length_a   1.000
_cell.length_b   1.000
_cell.length_c   1.000
_cell.angle_alpha   90.00
_cell.angle_beta   90.00
_cell.angle_gamma   90.00
#
_symmetry.space_group_name_H-M   'P 1'
#
loop_
_entity.id
_entity.type
_entity.pdbx_description
1 polymer ?
#
loop_
_entity_poly.entity_id
_entity_poly.type
_entity_poly.pdbx_seq_one_letter_code
_entity_poly.pdbx_strand_id
1 'polypeptide(L)'
;MSASRAVLPFALLCLTACATKPPYQARLADTQADCVERFESVRRHPLAVLDAKSRAKAPYVEFADVAQCLRTAQGSTALALYAIDEASRPAQVDISILPSPGGTFAASAELLDARFQRIERHSFAEFTRRGGEYSLSLFLDRAGPVYLMLVPDQDQVGKQESMIGSVNNQMMVPAGPVMFAVNHGAETQTIRAFMAGGRLKVTMRPEGSAAFSH
;
A
#
# COMPACT_ATOMS: atom_id res chain seq x y z
N MET A 1 53.33 -50.81 18.40
CA MET A 1 53.23 -49.48 17.71
C MET A 1 51.76 -49.23 17.46
N SER A 2 51.12 -48.48 18.33
CA SER A 2 49.67 -48.25 18.30
C SER A 2 49.43 -46.80 17.90
N ALA A 3 48.81 -46.56 16.71
CA ALA A 3 48.51 -45.22 16.20
C ALA A 3 47.11 -44.82 16.64
N SER A 4 47.10 -43.86 17.59
CA SER A 4 45.85 -43.21 18.08
C SER A 4 45.37 -42.21 17.05
N ARG A 5 44.20 -42.47 16.44
CA ARG A 5 43.51 -41.49 15.56
C ARG A 5 42.63 -40.58 16.41
N ALA A 6 43.08 -39.32 16.51
CA ALA A 6 42.27 -38.22 17.10
C ALA A 6 41.16 -37.82 16.11
N VAL A 7 39.91 -38.06 16.50
CA VAL A 7 38.72 -37.56 15.78
C VAL A 7 38.41 -36.16 16.30
N LEU A 8 38.56 -35.14 15.44
CA LEU A 8 38.19 -33.76 15.72
C LEU A 8 36.65 -33.64 15.56
N PRO A 9 35.92 -33.18 16.57
CA PRO A 9 34.49 -32.89 16.39
C PRO A 9 34.34 -31.55 15.63
N PHE A 10 33.79 -31.62 14.44
CA PHE A 10 33.38 -30.47 13.65
C PHE A 10 32.12 -29.88 14.30
N ALA A 11 32.28 -28.82 15.07
CA ALA A 11 31.18 -28.06 15.64
C ALA A 11 30.46 -27.28 14.52
N LEU A 12 29.32 -27.79 14.06
CA LEU A 12 28.43 -27.16 13.12
C LEU A 12 27.75 -25.98 13.85
N LEU A 13 28.29 -24.76 13.70
CA LEU A 13 27.63 -23.55 14.14
C LEU A 13 26.42 -23.31 13.23
N CYS A 14 25.24 -23.72 13.66
CA CYS A 14 23.97 -23.30 13.09
C CYS A 14 23.80 -21.79 13.35
N LEU A 15 24.16 -20.97 12.38
CA LEU A 15 23.75 -19.57 12.31
C LEU A 15 22.24 -19.54 12.07
N THR A 16 21.46 -19.56 13.15
CA THR A 16 20.05 -19.17 13.11
C THR A 16 19.99 -17.70 12.84
N ALA A 17 19.93 -17.33 11.55
CA ALA A 17 19.55 -15.99 11.13
C ALA A 17 18.13 -15.75 11.63
N CYS A 18 17.96 -15.05 12.74
CA CYS A 18 16.67 -14.51 13.16
C CYS A 18 16.22 -13.53 12.09
N ALA A 19 15.43 -14.01 11.14
CA ALA A 19 14.70 -13.15 10.21
C ALA A 19 13.67 -12.36 11.03
N THR A 20 14.04 -11.18 11.48
CA THR A 20 13.12 -10.25 12.13
C THR A 20 12.09 -9.81 11.09
N LYS A 21 10.81 -10.12 11.34
CA LYS A 21 9.71 -9.62 10.50
C LYS A 21 9.79 -8.09 10.42
N PRO A 22 9.57 -7.50 9.23
CA PRO A 22 9.48 -6.06 9.13
C PRO A 22 8.46 -5.49 10.14
N PRO A 23 8.71 -4.31 10.74
CA PRO A 23 7.88 -3.76 11.82
C PRO A 23 6.38 -3.68 11.50
N TYR A 24 6.03 -3.42 10.23
CA TYR A 24 4.63 -3.33 9.80
C TYR A 24 3.94 -4.73 9.75
N GLN A 25 4.67 -5.82 9.45
CA GLN A 25 4.12 -7.19 9.48
C GLN A 25 3.83 -7.65 10.92
N ALA A 26 4.65 -7.23 11.88
CA ALA A 26 4.38 -7.46 13.29
C ALA A 26 3.10 -6.76 13.72
N ARG A 27 2.93 -5.47 13.38
CA ARG A 27 1.70 -4.70 13.68
C ARG A 27 0.44 -5.31 13.06
N LEU A 28 0.54 -5.79 11.81
CA LEU A 28 -0.59 -6.45 11.15
C LEU A 28 -0.94 -7.78 11.83
N ALA A 29 0.06 -8.53 12.31
CA ALA A 29 -0.15 -9.74 13.09
C ALA A 29 -0.83 -9.44 14.43
N ASP A 30 -0.44 -8.36 15.12
CA ASP A 30 -1.10 -7.91 16.36
C ASP A 30 -2.55 -7.52 16.11
N THR A 31 -2.85 -6.85 14.99
CA THR A 31 -4.22 -6.52 14.58
C THR A 31 -5.08 -7.77 14.38
N GLN A 32 -4.47 -8.91 14.00
CA GLN A 32 -5.18 -10.18 13.81
C GLN A 32 -5.44 -10.93 15.12
N ALA A 33 -4.88 -10.52 16.24
CA ALA A 33 -5.11 -11.16 17.54
C ALA A 33 -6.53 -10.89 18.06
N ASP A 34 -7.09 -9.70 17.81
CA ASP A 34 -8.40 -9.26 18.30
C ASP A 34 -9.40 -9.12 17.13
N CYS A 35 -9.82 -10.27 16.57
CA CYS A 35 -10.78 -10.27 15.49
C CYS A 35 -12.21 -10.09 15.99
N VAL A 36 -12.97 -9.20 15.35
CA VAL A 36 -14.43 -9.13 15.49
C VAL A 36 -15.10 -10.21 14.63
N GLU A 37 -16.25 -10.70 15.08
CA GLU A 37 -16.97 -11.77 14.37
C GLU A 37 -18.10 -11.26 13.48
N ARG A 38 -18.46 -9.97 13.63
CA ARG A 38 -19.55 -9.35 12.87
C ARG A 38 -19.04 -8.12 12.15
N PHE A 39 -19.50 -7.96 10.92
CA PHE A 39 -19.15 -6.81 10.11
C PHE A 39 -19.61 -5.48 10.71
N GLU A 40 -20.77 -5.47 11.37
CA GLU A 40 -21.34 -4.29 12.05
C GLU A 40 -20.46 -3.79 13.20
N SER A 41 -19.64 -4.67 13.77
CA SER A 41 -18.69 -4.37 14.85
C SER A 41 -17.37 -3.80 14.35
N VAL A 42 -17.13 -3.80 13.04
CA VAL A 42 -15.93 -3.21 12.45
C VAL A 42 -15.95 -1.69 12.64
N ARG A 43 -14.82 -1.15 13.09
CA ARG A 43 -14.63 0.29 13.25
C ARG A 43 -14.77 1.01 11.91
N ARG A 44 -15.58 2.03 11.87
CA ARG A 44 -15.78 2.87 10.69
C ARG A 44 -14.96 4.15 10.84
N HIS A 45 -14.08 4.37 9.88
CA HIS A 45 -13.32 5.63 9.82
C HIS A 45 -14.09 6.62 8.95
N PRO A 46 -14.23 7.89 9.38
CA PRO A 46 -14.79 8.90 8.51
C PRO A 46 -13.84 9.15 7.33
N LEU A 47 -14.39 9.30 6.14
CA LEU A 47 -13.63 9.82 5.01
C LEU A 47 -13.44 11.33 5.18
N ALA A 48 -12.18 11.77 5.17
CA ALA A 48 -11.89 13.19 5.22
C ALA A 48 -12.31 13.86 3.91
N VAL A 49 -13.29 14.77 4.03
CA VAL A 49 -13.69 15.65 2.92
C VAL A 49 -12.69 16.78 2.82
N LEU A 50 -11.94 16.82 1.73
CA LEU A 50 -10.85 17.78 1.56
C LEU A 50 -11.03 18.59 0.29
N ASP A 51 -10.75 19.88 0.37
CA ASP A 51 -10.54 20.70 -0.81
C ASP A 51 -9.23 20.32 -1.54
N ALA A 52 -9.01 20.85 -2.73
CA ALA A 52 -7.83 20.49 -3.55
C ALA A 52 -6.50 20.82 -2.86
N LYS A 53 -6.44 21.89 -2.05
CA LYS A 53 -5.23 22.30 -1.33
C LYS A 53 -4.95 21.41 -0.13
N SER A 54 -5.99 21.08 0.62
CA SER A 54 -5.90 20.22 1.81
C SER A 54 -5.57 18.76 1.43
N ARG A 55 -6.11 18.27 0.30
CA ARG A 55 -5.86 16.90 -0.18
C ARG A 55 -4.37 16.62 -0.43
N ALA A 56 -3.65 17.58 -1.00
CA ALA A 56 -2.23 17.43 -1.24
C ALA A 56 -1.41 17.26 0.05
N LYS A 57 -1.94 17.75 1.17
CA LYS A 57 -1.31 17.71 2.50
C LYS A 57 -1.85 16.59 3.39
N ALA A 58 -2.86 15.83 2.94
CA ALA A 58 -3.40 14.72 3.73
C ALA A 58 -2.30 13.71 4.05
N PRO A 59 -2.15 13.31 5.32
CA PRO A 59 -1.08 12.40 5.73
C PRO A 59 -1.34 10.99 5.20
N TYR A 60 -0.26 10.26 4.94
CA TYR A 60 -0.31 8.81 4.80
C TYR A 60 -0.41 8.18 6.19
N VAL A 61 -1.23 7.15 6.30
CA VAL A 61 -1.38 6.33 7.50
C VAL A 61 -0.89 4.91 7.21
N GLU A 62 -0.45 4.21 8.23
CA GLU A 62 -0.17 2.77 8.10
C GLU A 62 -1.49 1.99 8.07
N PHE A 63 -1.62 1.03 7.17
CA PHE A 63 -2.81 0.19 7.09
C PHE A 63 -3.09 -0.50 8.43
N ALA A 64 -2.06 -0.96 9.13
CA ALA A 64 -2.18 -1.59 10.43
C ALA A 64 -2.80 -0.69 11.53
N ASP A 65 -2.68 0.65 11.41
CA ASP A 65 -3.25 1.60 12.38
C ASP A 65 -4.75 1.81 12.18
N VAL A 66 -5.25 1.57 10.97
CA VAL A 66 -6.67 1.73 10.61
C VAL A 66 -7.40 0.41 10.37
N ALA A 67 -6.65 -0.68 10.17
CA ALA A 67 -7.22 -1.99 9.96
C ALA A 67 -7.75 -2.61 11.24
N GLN A 68 -8.78 -3.44 11.08
CA GLN A 68 -9.30 -4.34 12.09
C GLN A 68 -9.44 -5.73 11.50
N CYS A 69 -9.25 -6.76 12.32
CA CYS A 69 -9.47 -8.13 11.90
C CYS A 69 -10.96 -8.48 11.95
N LEU A 70 -11.47 -9.04 10.86
CA LEU A 70 -12.78 -9.67 10.80
C LEU A 70 -12.59 -11.18 10.63
N ARG A 71 -13.22 -11.95 11.51
CA ARG A 71 -13.26 -13.42 11.44
C ARG A 71 -14.55 -13.86 10.75
N THR A 72 -14.39 -14.62 9.69
CA THR A 72 -15.50 -15.22 8.94
C THR A 72 -15.35 -16.74 8.90
N ALA A 73 -16.34 -17.45 8.37
CA ALA A 73 -16.26 -18.88 8.16
C ALA A 73 -15.10 -19.29 7.20
N GLN A 74 -14.67 -18.37 6.33
CA GLN A 74 -13.58 -18.57 5.38
C GLN A 74 -12.20 -18.25 5.96
N GLY A 75 -12.13 -17.69 7.17
CA GLY A 75 -10.89 -17.29 7.83
C GLY A 75 -10.91 -15.87 8.36
N SER A 76 -9.75 -15.39 8.74
CA SER A 76 -9.56 -14.04 9.29
C SER A 76 -8.93 -13.12 8.24
N THR A 77 -9.48 -11.92 8.09
CA THR A 77 -8.93 -10.91 7.20
C THR A 77 -8.79 -9.58 7.89
N ALA A 78 -7.69 -8.87 7.65
CA ALA A 78 -7.54 -7.48 8.07
C ALA A 78 -8.22 -6.58 7.04
N LEU A 79 -9.02 -5.63 7.51
CA LEU A 79 -9.70 -4.67 6.65
C LEU A 79 -9.75 -3.30 7.30
N ALA A 80 -9.76 -2.24 6.49
CA ALA A 80 -10.06 -0.88 6.92
C ALA A 80 -11.39 -0.45 6.29
N LEU A 81 -12.34 0.01 7.11
CA LEU A 81 -13.68 0.39 6.68
C LEU A 81 -13.88 1.89 6.84
N TYR A 82 -14.20 2.58 5.74
CA TYR A 82 -14.46 4.00 5.70
C TYR A 82 -15.94 4.26 5.43
N ALA A 83 -16.56 5.14 6.22
CA ALA A 83 -17.92 5.59 5.97
C ALA A 83 -17.92 6.74 4.94
N ILE A 84 -18.79 6.65 3.95
CA ILE A 84 -18.98 7.66 2.91
C ILE A 84 -20.21 8.49 3.31
N ASP A 85 -19.98 9.77 3.59
CA ASP A 85 -21.07 10.68 3.93
C ASP A 85 -21.96 10.94 2.71
N GLU A 86 -23.26 10.72 2.88
CA GLU A 86 -24.26 10.94 1.84
C GLU A 86 -24.35 12.41 1.41
N ALA A 87 -24.23 13.34 2.36
CA ALA A 87 -24.27 14.77 2.08
C ALA A 87 -23.09 15.26 1.23
N SER A 88 -22.02 14.50 1.20
CA SER A 88 -20.82 14.82 0.41
C SER A 88 -20.84 14.25 -1.01
N ARG A 89 -21.95 13.64 -1.43
CA ARG A 89 -22.09 13.05 -2.78
C ARG A 89 -22.88 13.95 -3.73
N PRO A 90 -22.63 13.94 -5.05
CA PRO A 90 -21.64 13.11 -5.73
C PRO A 90 -20.19 13.52 -5.39
N ALA A 91 -19.27 12.58 -5.41
CA ALA A 91 -17.90 12.79 -4.97
C ALA A 91 -16.89 11.90 -5.71
N GLN A 92 -15.65 12.32 -5.70
CA GLN A 92 -14.51 11.48 -6.07
C GLN A 92 -13.77 11.04 -4.81
N VAL A 93 -13.54 9.74 -4.67
CA VAL A 93 -12.66 9.17 -3.66
C VAL A 93 -11.33 8.80 -4.31
N ASP A 94 -10.24 9.30 -3.76
CA ASP A 94 -8.89 8.99 -4.21
C ASP A 94 -8.19 8.14 -3.14
N ILE A 95 -7.70 6.99 -3.57
CA ILE A 95 -6.90 6.08 -2.77
C ILE A 95 -5.48 6.14 -3.31
N SER A 96 -4.51 6.49 -2.46
CA SER A 96 -3.09 6.52 -2.81
C SER A 96 -2.31 5.58 -1.90
N ILE A 97 -1.42 4.78 -2.48
CA ILE A 97 -0.55 3.83 -1.78
C ILE A 97 0.89 4.25 -2.02
N LEU A 98 1.61 4.52 -0.93
CA LEU A 98 3.01 4.92 -0.99
C LEU A 98 3.91 3.70 -0.81
N PRO A 99 4.69 3.31 -1.83
CA PRO A 99 5.70 2.27 -1.69
C PRO A 99 6.73 2.61 -0.61
N SER A 100 7.16 1.61 0.12
CA SER A 100 8.20 1.71 1.15
C SER A 100 9.41 0.85 0.78
N PRO A 101 10.56 1.00 1.46
CA PRO A 101 11.70 0.12 1.26
C PRO A 101 11.38 -1.37 1.49
N GLY A 102 10.39 -1.67 2.36
CA GLY A 102 9.95 -3.04 2.64
C GLY A 102 9.03 -3.63 1.58
N GLY A 103 8.43 -2.81 0.72
CA GLY A 103 7.50 -3.24 -0.33
C GLY A 103 6.33 -2.28 -0.53
N THR A 104 5.36 -2.73 -1.31
CA THR A 104 4.17 -1.97 -1.67
C THR A 104 2.92 -2.68 -1.15
N PHE A 105 2.05 -1.98 -0.45
CA PHE A 105 0.76 -2.53 -0.04
C PHE A 105 -0.09 -2.82 -1.29
N ALA A 106 -0.41 -4.08 -1.53
CA ALA A 106 -1.35 -4.47 -2.56
C ALA A 106 -2.75 -4.45 -1.96
N ALA A 107 -3.48 -3.35 -2.12
CA ALA A 107 -4.84 -3.19 -1.63
C ALA A 107 -5.87 -3.50 -2.72
N SER A 108 -6.95 -4.18 -2.35
CA SER A 108 -8.20 -4.19 -3.09
C SER A 108 -9.16 -3.20 -2.44
N ALA A 109 -9.88 -2.42 -3.25
CA ALA A 109 -10.91 -1.49 -2.80
C ALA A 109 -12.29 -2.06 -3.14
N GLU A 110 -13.16 -2.16 -2.13
CA GLU A 110 -14.52 -2.66 -2.30
C GLU A 110 -15.53 -1.60 -1.86
N LEU A 111 -16.51 -1.33 -2.70
CA LEU A 111 -17.61 -0.44 -2.41
C LEU A 111 -18.80 -1.26 -1.90
N LEU A 112 -19.35 -0.86 -0.74
CA LEU A 112 -20.41 -1.61 -0.08
C LEU A 112 -21.66 -0.74 0.10
N ASP A 113 -22.82 -1.39 0.07
CA ASP A 113 -24.11 -0.78 0.42
C ASP A 113 -24.32 -0.65 1.94
N ALA A 114 -25.48 -0.14 2.36
CA ALA A 114 -25.85 0.01 3.77
C ALA A 114 -26.01 -1.33 4.51
N ARG A 115 -26.12 -2.45 3.80
CA ARG A 115 -26.20 -3.81 4.33
C ARG A 115 -24.86 -4.53 4.28
N PHE A 116 -23.78 -3.80 3.96
CA PHE A 116 -22.42 -4.33 3.75
C PHE A 116 -22.32 -5.35 2.61
N GLN A 117 -23.27 -5.30 1.65
CA GLN A 117 -23.18 -6.09 0.43
C GLN A 117 -22.25 -5.38 -0.55
N ARG A 118 -21.33 -6.15 -1.14
CA ARG A 118 -20.39 -5.61 -2.12
C ARG A 118 -21.12 -5.23 -3.41
N ILE A 119 -21.01 -3.96 -3.77
CA ILE A 119 -21.52 -3.40 -5.03
C ILE A 119 -20.46 -3.55 -6.12
N GLU A 120 -19.22 -3.18 -5.80
CA GLU A 120 -18.11 -3.13 -6.75
C GLU A 120 -16.80 -3.50 -6.06
N ARG A 121 -15.86 -4.06 -6.81
CA ARG A 121 -14.51 -4.39 -6.34
C ARG A 121 -13.50 -3.96 -7.38
N HIS A 122 -12.47 -3.28 -6.91
CA HIS A 122 -11.29 -2.90 -7.68
C HIS A 122 -10.07 -3.63 -7.12
N SER A 123 -9.43 -4.43 -7.96
CA SER A 123 -8.19 -5.13 -7.60
C SER A 123 -7.00 -4.17 -7.60
N PHE A 124 -5.90 -4.56 -6.97
CA PHE A 124 -4.68 -3.75 -7.02
C PHE A 124 -4.15 -3.54 -8.44
N ALA A 125 -4.44 -4.45 -9.36
CA ALA A 125 -4.06 -4.31 -10.77
C ALA A 125 -4.68 -3.10 -11.47
N GLU A 126 -5.78 -2.54 -10.95
CA GLU A 126 -6.45 -1.35 -11.47
C GLU A 126 -5.83 -0.03 -10.96
N PHE A 127 -4.96 -0.12 -9.94
CA PHE A 127 -4.26 1.05 -9.47
C PHE A 127 -3.20 1.50 -10.48
N THR A 128 -3.26 2.77 -10.84
CA THR A 128 -2.30 3.38 -11.76
C THR A 128 -1.11 3.92 -10.98
N ARG A 129 0.09 3.58 -11.42
CA ARG A 129 1.31 4.11 -10.84
C ARG A 129 1.65 5.48 -11.41
N ARG A 130 1.75 6.49 -10.54
CA ARG A 130 2.10 7.87 -10.90
C ARG A 130 3.02 8.48 -9.85
N GLY A 131 4.11 9.13 -10.29
CA GLY A 131 4.97 9.90 -9.38
C GLY A 131 5.56 9.13 -8.19
N GLY A 132 5.70 7.81 -8.30
CA GLY A 132 6.24 6.97 -7.23
C GLY A 132 5.19 6.40 -6.26
N GLU A 133 3.90 6.67 -6.45
CA GLU A 133 2.78 6.08 -5.71
C GLU A 133 1.80 5.34 -6.65
N TYR A 134 0.99 4.45 -6.07
CA TYR A 134 -0.15 3.82 -6.76
C TYR A 134 -1.42 4.55 -6.38
N SER A 135 -2.26 4.86 -7.35
CA SER A 135 -3.50 5.60 -7.13
C SER A 135 -4.68 4.98 -7.87
N LEU A 136 -5.83 5.00 -7.20
CA LEU A 136 -7.14 4.66 -7.74
C LEU A 136 -8.09 5.80 -7.43
N SER A 137 -8.86 6.26 -8.43
CA SER A 137 -9.91 7.27 -8.26
C SER A 137 -11.26 6.64 -8.55
N LEU A 138 -12.17 6.73 -7.59
CA LEU A 138 -13.53 6.21 -7.67
C LEU A 138 -14.52 7.36 -7.73
N PHE A 139 -15.45 7.32 -8.66
CA PHE A 139 -16.52 8.32 -8.78
C PHE A 139 -17.79 7.76 -8.16
N LEU A 140 -18.34 8.50 -7.19
CA LEU A 140 -19.49 8.09 -6.41
C LEU A 140 -20.69 8.96 -6.76
N ASP A 141 -21.76 8.34 -7.25
CA ASP A 141 -23.03 8.99 -7.50
C ASP A 141 -23.82 9.22 -6.21
N ARG A 142 -24.90 10.04 -6.28
CA ARG A 142 -25.74 10.35 -5.12
C ARG A 142 -26.37 9.11 -4.48
N ALA A 143 -26.80 8.13 -5.28
CA ALA A 143 -27.39 6.87 -4.81
C ALA A 143 -26.35 5.74 -4.62
N GLY A 144 -25.08 6.08 -4.57
CA GLY A 144 -23.95 5.13 -4.58
C GLY A 144 -23.70 4.42 -3.25
N PRO A 145 -22.54 3.79 -3.13
CA PRO A 145 -22.11 3.00 -1.98
C PRO A 145 -22.02 3.85 -0.70
N VAL A 146 -22.22 3.21 0.45
CA VAL A 146 -22.20 3.85 1.78
C VAL A 146 -20.85 3.65 2.46
N TYR A 147 -20.12 2.60 2.07
CA TYR A 147 -18.82 2.29 2.65
C TYR A 147 -17.78 1.99 1.57
N LEU A 148 -16.55 2.38 1.86
CA LEU A 148 -15.35 1.91 1.18
C LEU A 148 -14.59 0.99 2.12
N MET A 149 -14.36 -0.25 1.69
CA MET A 149 -13.54 -1.21 2.39
C MET A 149 -12.22 -1.43 1.66
N LEU A 150 -11.12 -1.36 2.38
CA LEU A 150 -9.80 -1.71 1.86
C LEU A 150 -9.33 -3.01 2.51
N VAL A 151 -8.93 -3.97 1.70
CA VAL A 151 -8.41 -5.27 2.12
C VAL A 151 -7.13 -5.59 1.36
N PRO A 152 -6.23 -6.44 1.89
CA PRO A 152 -5.12 -6.97 1.12
C PRO A 152 -5.63 -7.74 -0.10
N ASP A 153 -5.13 -7.43 -1.28
CA ASP A 153 -5.42 -8.17 -2.51
C ASP A 153 -4.60 -9.47 -2.52
N GLN A 154 -5.25 -10.57 -2.13
CA GLN A 154 -4.62 -11.87 -1.99
C GLN A 154 -4.02 -12.40 -3.30
N ASP A 155 -4.57 -11.96 -4.45
CA ASP A 155 -4.08 -12.35 -5.76
C ASP A 155 -2.74 -11.66 -6.10
N GLN A 156 -2.41 -10.58 -5.42
CA GLN A 156 -1.19 -9.80 -5.65
C GLN A 156 -0.16 -9.92 -4.53
N VAL A 157 -0.60 -10.13 -3.29
CA VAL A 157 0.30 -10.29 -2.13
C VAL A 157 1.30 -11.42 -2.38
N GLY A 158 2.58 -11.14 -2.16
CA GLY A 158 3.70 -12.06 -2.39
C GLY A 158 4.30 -12.01 -3.78
N LYS A 159 3.63 -11.41 -4.77
CA LYS A 159 4.24 -11.13 -6.08
C LYS A 159 5.28 -10.03 -5.98
N GLN A 160 6.09 -9.93 -7.01
CA GLN A 160 7.15 -8.93 -7.10
C GLN A 160 6.97 -8.06 -8.34
N GLU A 161 7.28 -6.80 -8.18
CA GLU A 161 7.40 -5.84 -9.27
C GLU A 161 8.87 -5.51 -9.50
N SER A 162 9.30 -5.55 -10.75
CA SER A 162 10.62 -5.06 -11.16
C SER A 162 10.48 -3.67 -11.75
N MET A 163 11.26 -2.74 -11.25
CA MET A 163 11.27 -1.36 -11.69
C MET A 163 12.66 -1.00 -12.19
N ILE A 164 12.71 -0.48 -13.40
CA ILE A 164 13.93 0.09 -13.96
C ILE A 164 13.86 1.60 -13.77
N GLY A 165 14.73 2.15 -12.93
CA GLY A 165 14.95 3.57 -12.77
C GLY A 165 16.19 3.98 -13.59
N SER A 166 16.06 4.99 -14.44
CA SER A 166 17.21 5.61 -15.10
C SER A 166 17.51 6.94 -14.43
N VAL A 167 18.74 7.11 -13.95
CA VAL A 167 19.26 8.41 -13.52
C VAL A 167 20.14 8.94 -14.64
N ASN A 168 19.74 10.02 -15.26
CA ASN A 168 20.53 10.67 -16.29
C ASN A 168 21.27 11.87 -15.67
N ASN A 169 22.56 11.72 -15.46
CA ASN A 169 23.44 12.77 -14.99
C ASN A 169 24.13 13.42 -16.19
N GLN A 170 23.88 14.70 -16.40
CA GLN A 170 24.55 15.50 -17.41
C GLN A 170 25.77 16.18 -16.77
N MET A 171 26.96 15.87 -17.26
CA MET A 171 28.20 16.48 -16.84
C MET A 171 28.74 17.37 -17.99
N MET A 172 29.05 18.62 -17.68
CA MET A 172 29.71 19.52 -18.61
C MET A 172 31.22 19.38 -18.49
N VAL A 173 31.86 18.92 -19.55
CA VAL A 173 33.32 18.71 -19.59
C VAL A 173 33.95 19.81 -20.45
N PRO A 174 34.83 20.66 -19.89
CA PRO A 174 35.55 21.67 -20.67
C PRO A 174 36.66 21.01 -21.49
N ALA A 175 36.69 21.34 -22.80
CA ALA A 175 37.74 20.94 -23.69
C ALA A 175 38.25 22.17 -24.45
N GLY A 176 39.16 22.91 -23.84
CA GLY A 176 39.65 24.19 -24.36
C GLY A 176 38.57 25.25 -24.36
N PRO A 177 38.32 25.93 -25.48
CA PRO A 177 37.30 27.00 -25.58
C PRO A 177 35.85 26.45 -25.72
N VAL A 178 35.66 25.14 -25.77
CA VAL A 178 34.35 24.49 -25.99
C VAL A 178 33.97 23.62 -24.77
N MET A 179 32.69 23.62 -24.42
CA MET A 179 32.13 22.72 -23.38
C MET A 179 31.30 21.63 -24.04
N PHE A 180 31.56 20.41 -23.66
CA PHE A 180 30.78 19.25 -24.11
C PHE A 180 29.86 18.77 -22.97
N ALA A 181 28.59 18.51 -23.31
CA ALA A 181 27.67 17.83 -22.42
C ALA A 181 27.86 16.32 -22.58
N VAL A 182 28.31 15.66 -21.53
CA VAL A 182 28.40 14.19 -21.47
C VAL A 182 27.28 13.68 -20.62
N ASN A 183 26.41 12.85 -21.20
CA ASN A 183 25.34 12.18 -20.48
C ASN A 183 25.86 10.88 -19.91
N HIS A 184 25.82 10.75 -18.59
CA HIS A 184 26.11 9.50 -17.89
C HIS A 184 24.80 8.92 -17.37
N GLY A 185 24.30 7.86 -17.99
CA GLY A 185 23.11 7.14 -17.55
C GLY A 185 23.51 5.97 -16.65
N ALA A 186 22.90 5.85 -15.49
CA ALA A 186 22.94 4.62 -14.69
C ALA A 186 21.52 4.07 -14.60
N GLU A 187 21.33 2.83 -15.03
CA GLU A 187 20.08 2.10 -14.83
C GLU A 187 20.16 1.34 -13.52
N THR A 188 19.17 1.55 -12.64
CA THR A 188 19.02 0.80 -11.40
C THR A 188 17.77 -0.03 -11.50
N GLN A 189 17.89 -1.35 -11.33
CA GLN A 189 16.75 -2.23 -11.18
C GLN A 189 16.40 -2.35 -9.70
N THR A 190 15.18 -2.03 -9.34
CA THR A 190 14.64 -2.20 -8.00
C THR A 190 13.53 -3.24 -8.04
N ILE A 191 13.66 -4.29 -7.22
CA ILE A 191 12.63 -5.32 -7.05
C ILE A 191 11.89 -5.01 -5.76
N ARG A 192 10.56 -4.94 -5.81
CA ARG A 192 9.70 -4.72 -4.66
C ARG A 192 8.66 -5.81 -4.54
N ALA A 193 8.44 -6.30 -3.32
CA ALA A 193 7.37 -7.26 -3.04
C ALA A 193 6.04 -6.53 -2.82
N PHE A 194 4.95 -7.13 -3.25
CA PHE A 194 3.60 -6.74 -2.88
C PHE A 194 3.23 -7.36 -1.54
N MET A 195 2.62 -6.58 -0.66
CA MET A 195 2.50 -6.89 0.75
C MET A 195 1.05 -6.73 1.22
N ALA A 196 0.70 -7.42 2.31
CA ALA A 196 -0.62 -7.35 2.92
C ALA A 196 -0.87 -6.06 3.73
N GLY A 197 0.09 -5.15 3.80
CA GLY A 197 -0.04 -3.89 4.52
C GLY A 197 1.03 -2.89 4.09
N GLY A 198 0.89 -1.65 4.52
CA GLY A 198 1.79 -0.56 4.23
C GLY A 198 1.09 0.79 4.31
N ARG A 199 1.65 1.82 3.71
CA ARG A 199 1.21 3.21 3.83
C ARG A 199 0.17 3.55 2.77
N LEU A 200 -0.95 4.09 3.22
CA LEU A 200 -2.04 4.52 2.35
C LEU A 200 -2.58 5.89 2.75
N LYS A 201 -3.25 6.53 1.82
CA LYS A 201 -3.99 7.77 2.01
C LYS A 201 -5.32 7.64 1.29
N VAL A 202 -6.42 7.94 1.99
CA VAL A 202 -7.77 7.96 1.41
C VAL A 202 -8.36 9.33 1.61
N THR A 203 -8.81 9.94 0.54
CA THR A 203 -9.40 11.29 0.56
C THR A 203 -10.64 11.34 -0.31
N MET A 204 -11.60 12.18 0.06
CA MET A 204 -12.83 12.40 -0.69
C MET A 204 -12.96 13.86 -1.08
N ARG A 205 -13.43 14.10 -2.29
CA ARG A 205 -13.72 15.44 -2.82
C ARG A 205 -15.13 15.45 -3.39
N PRO A 206 -16.03 16.28 -2.82
CA PRO A 206 -17.36 16.48 -3.40
C PRO A 206 -17.27 17.10 -4.80
N GLU A 207 -18.17 16.70 -5.68
CA GLU A 207 -18.32 17.33 -6.98
C GLU A 207 -18.79 18.80 -6.80
N GLY A 208 -18.23 19.71 -7.61
CA GLY A 208 -18.50 21.15 -7.48
C GLY A 208 -17.57 21.89 -6.53
N SER A 209 -16.70 21.23 -5.76
CA SER A 209 -15.58 21.91 -5.12
C SER A 209 -14.61 22.40 -6.21
N ALA A 210 -14.32 23.71 -6.27
CA ALA A 210 -13.68 24.45 -7.38
C ALA A 210 -12.22 24.01 -7.74
N ALA A 211 -12.02 22.74 -8.04
CA ALA A 211 -10.71 22.17 -8.36
C ALA A 211 -10.62 21.50 -9.74
N PHE A 212 -11.58 21.77 -10.64
CA PHE A 212 -11.50 21.40 -12.05
C PHE A 212 -11.15 22.63 -12.95
N SER A 213 -10.31 23.53 -12.47
CA SER A 213 -9.65 24.47 -13.41
C SER A 213 -8.33 23.82 -13.84
N HIS A 214 -8.31 23.40 -15.09
CA HIS A 214 -7.15 22.93 -15.85
C HIS A 214 -6.02 23.97 -15.89
#